data_471f850b4d395d6ad8f05c8b1ad85104
#
_entry.id   471f850b4d395d6ad8f05c8b1ad85104
#
_cell.length_a   1.000
_cell.length_b   1.000
_cell.length_c   1.000
_cell.angle_alpha   90.00
_cell.angle_beta   90.00
_cell.angle_gamma   90.00
#
_symmetry.space_group_name_H-M   'P 1'
#
loop_
_entity.id
_entity.type
_entity.pdbx_description
1 polymer ?
#
loop_
_entity_poly.entity_id
_entity_poly.type
_entity_poly.pdbx_seq_one_letter_code
_entity_poly.pdbx_strand_id
1 'polypeptide(L)'
;MSGGEIIIKGGFVIDPTQKIDGDVKDIAIKDGKIVEKVGSSAKVIDAKGKVVMAGGVDIHSHVAGPKVNAGRLLRPEDKLRSGTLRSSKAQKNGYRMESGFSIPSVFKTGYDYARMGYAFVMEAAMPPLMAPHVHEEIHDTPIIDEAALPVFGNNWFIMEYLKNHEVENTAAYIAWLLKVSKGYGVKIVNPGGTAAWSWGLNCLKLDDQVPFFDITPQEILTGLMEANEYLGLPHSIHVHQNNLGNPGNYPVTIDSLKLAEGVKARNKFGREQVMHSTHLQFHSYGGEGWGTFCSKAKEVMDYVNKQKNITIDLGCVTLDETTTMTADGPFEHHLHALNHLKWTNVDVELETAAGIVPYIYSKDVLPNAVQWATGLELALFAKDMNRTFITTDHPNAGPFTRYPRVIKWLMNKKSREAVLATMKNMDKVIDATNIHTIDRELNLYEIAQMTRSGPAKALGLAHIYGGLAPGLDANVSIFDLNYKDMPKDPEKIEAAFQRAAYFLKSGEIVVKDGEVLTHGHKKTIWVNPKMKEIPQVTRDVSEAFRKGTYTVGISNYPVREYLAPHPMVIDVDVEA
;
A
#
# COMPACT_ATOMS: atom_id res chain seq x y z
N MET A 1 -18.62 23.88 -9.14
CA MET A 1 -19.00 24.71 -7.97
C MET A 1 -17.86 25.67 -7.72
N SER A 2 -18.11 26.98 -7.53
CA SER A 2 -17.07 27.97 -7.22
C SER A 2 -16.45 27.57 -5.89
N GLY A 3 -15.23 27.13 -5.91
CA GLY A 3 -14.45 26.80 -4.72
C GLY A 3 -14.28 28.06 -3.88
N GLY A 4 -14.84 28.09 -2.67
CA GLY A 4 -14.69 29.20 -1.76
C GLY A 4 -13.22 29.33 -1.32
N GLU A 5 -12.83 30.56 -0.99
CA GLU A 5 -11.51 30.80 -0.39
C GLU A 5 -11.52 30.35 1.08
N ILE A 6 -10.48 29.61 1.48
CA ILE A 6 -10.28 29.14 2.86
C ILE A 6 -8.86 29.55 3.31
N ILE A 7 -8.75 29.91 4.58
CA ILE A 7 -7.45 30.08 5.24
C ILE A 7 -7.40 29.27 6.53
N ILE A 8 -6.43 28.39 6.65
CA ILE A 8 -6.10 27.66 7.88
C ILE A 8 -5.08 28.50 8.63
N LYS A 9 -5.41 28.96 9.85
CA LYS A 9 -4.59 29.92 10.60
C LYS A 9 -3.89 29.33 11.79
N GLY A 10 -2.62 29.69 11.93
CA GLY A 10 -1.84 29.54 13.16
C GLY A 10 -1.50 28.09 13.54
N GLY A 11 -1.56 27.16 12.59
CA GLY A 11 -1.21 25.76 12.82
C GLY A 11 0.30 25.52 12.84
N PHE A 12 0.73 24.49 13.56
CA PHE A 12 2.09 23.94 13.46
C PHE A 12 2.20 23.11 12.19
N VAL A 13 2.77 23.69 11.14
CA VAL A 13 2.90 23.06 9.82
C VAL A 13 4.08 22.10 9.83
N ILE A 14 3.84 20.87 9.36
CA ILE A 14 4.87 19.87 9.07
C ILE A 14 4.78 19.51 7.60
N ASP A 15 5.77 19.92 6.83
CA ASP A 15 5.87 19.66 5.39
C ASP A 15 7.31 19.33 5.00
N PRO A 16 7.65 18.04 4.89
CA PRO A 16 8.99 17.62 4.49
C PRO A 16 9.39 18.09 3.08
N THR A 17 8.43 18.33 2.19
CA THR A 17 8.72 18.80 0.82
C THR A 17 9.29 20.21 0.82
N GLN A 18 8.94 21.03 1.80
CA GLN A 18 9.41 22.39 1.99
C GLN A 18 10.41 22.52 3.17
N LYS A 19 10.81 21.40 3.80
CA LYS A 19 11.68 21.34 5.00
C LYS A 19 11.10 22.14 6.17
N ILE A 20 9.77 22.13 6.34
CA ILE A 20 9.07 22.78 7.45
C ILE A 20 8.80 21.74 8.53
N ASP A 21 9.26 22.01 9.76
CA ASP A 21 9.13 21.12 10.91
C ASP A 21 8.57 21.85 12.13
N GLY A 22 7.25 22.03 12.13
CA GLY A 22 6.51 22.63 13.25
C GLY A 22 6.52 24.16 13.29
N ASP A 23 6.84 24.83 12.20
CA ASP A 23 6.67 26.28 12.08
C ASP A 23 5.19 26.67 12.14
N VAL A 24 4.90 27.76 12.86
CA VAL A 24 3.54 28.32 12.87
C VAL A 24 3.30 29.10 11.58
N LYS A 25 2.41 28.58 10.75
CA LYS A 25 2.10 29.17 9.43
C LYS A 25 0.61 29.11 9.11
N ASP A 26 0.20 29.99 8.22
CA ASP A 26 -1.13 29.97 7.61
C ASP A 26 -1.06 29.23 6.27
N ILE A 27 -2.11 28.46 5.93
CA ILE A 27 -2.26 27.80 4.62
C ILE A 27 -3.49 28.41 3.92
N ALA A 28 -3.26 29.05 2.77
CA ALA A 28 -4.30 29.63 1.97
C ALA A 28 -4.75 28.66 0.86
N ILE A 29 -6.06 28.55 0.66
CA ILE A 29 -6.68 27.61 -0.28
C ILE A 29 -7.68 28.36 -1.14
N LYS A 30 -7.61 28.11 -2.45
CA LYS A 30 -8.57 28.66 -3.43
C LYS A 30 -8.76 27.66 -4.57
N ASP A 31 -9.99 27.45 -4.98
CA ASP A 31 -10.38 26.58 -6.11
C ASP A 31 -9.76 25.18 -6.04
N GLY A 32 -9.72 24.61 -4.83
CA GLY A 32 -9.19 23.27 -4.59
C GLY A 32 -7.67 23.14 -4.54
N LYS A 33 -6.94 24.25 -4.68
CA LYS A 33 -5.48 24.32 -4.67
C LYS A 33 -4.95 25.13 -3.49
N ILE A 34 -3.76 24.81 -3.05
CA ILE A 34 -2.98 25.65 -2.14
C ILE A 34 -2.47 26.85 -2.94
N VAL A 35 -2.60 28.04 -2.39
CA VAL A 35 -2.21 29.31 -3.01
C VAL A 35 -1.39 30.18 -2.05
N GLU A 36 -0.69 31.18 -2.55
CA GLU A 36 0.09 32.12 -1.74
C GLU A 36 -0.79 32.96 -0.80
N LYS A 37 -1.95 33.42 -1.30
CA LYS A 37 -2.83 34.34 -0.57
C LYS A 37 -4.28 34.16 -0.98
N VAL A 38 -5.19 34.48 -0.05
CA VAL A 38 -6.64 34.59 -0.26
C VAL A 38 -7.14 35.94 0.20
N GLY A 39 -8.34 36.32 -0.21
CA GLY A 39 -8.98 37.53 0.21
C GLY A 39 -9.38 37.59 1.70
N SER A 40 -9.69 38.77 2.21
CA SER A 40 -10.10 38.96 3.60
C SER A 40 -11.46 38.31 3.95
N SER A 41 -12.26 37.96 2.94
CA SER A 41 -13.54 37.24 3.07
C SER A 41 -13.38 35.72 3.12
N ALA A 42 -12.17 35.20 3.07
CA ALA A 42 -11.91 33.76 3.12
C ALA A 42 -12.46 33.13 4.41
N LYS A 43 -13.03 31.94 4.30
CA LYS A 43 -13.45 31.15 5.45
C LYS A 43 -12.24 30.78 6.30
N VAL A 44 -12.27 31.13 7.57
CA VAL A 44 -11.17 30.85 8.51
C VAL A 44 -11.38 29.51 9.21
N ILE A 45 -10.34 28.68 9.21
CA ILE A 45 -10.21 27.49 10.07
C ILE A 45 -9.12 27.82 11.09
N ASP A 46 -9.46 27.87 12.37
CA ASP A 46 -8.50 28.05 13.45
C ASP A 46 -7.77 26.74 13.74
N ALA A 47 -6.48 26.70 13.43
CA ALA A 47 -5.58 25.57 13.70
C ALA A 47 -4.56 25.88 14.80
N LYS A 48 -4.77 26.95 15.56
CA LYS A 48 -3.87 27.32 16.66
C LYS A 48 -3.71 26.18 17.66
N GLY A 49 -2.45 25.83 17.94
CA GLY A 49 -2.13 24.72 18.83
C GLY A 49 -2.31 23.32 18.23
N LYS A 50 -2.59 23.20 16.93
CA LYS A 50 -2.81 21.94 16.21
C LYS A 50 -1.72 21.70 15.16
N VAL A 51 -1.44 20.45 14.88
CA VAL A 51 -0.54 20.03 13.79
C VAL A 51 -1.27 20.02 12.47
N VAL A 52 -0.64 20.59 11.44
CA VAL A 52 -1.14 20.65 10.06
C VAL A 52 -0.17 19.92 9.14
N MET A 53 -0.66 18.93 8.40
CA MET A 53 0.11 18.13 7.44
C MET A 53 -0.67 18.01 6.12
N ALA A 54 0.02 17.63 5.05
CA ALA A 54 -0.65 17.17 3.83
C ALA A 54 -1.52 15.94 4.11
N GLY A 55 -2.51 15.69 3.26
CA GLY A 55 -3.30 14.46 3.29
C GLY A 55 -2.40 13.23 3.11
N GLY A 56 -2.70 12.16 3.84
CA GLY A 56 -1.95 10.91 3.79
C GLY A 56 -2.02 10.24 2.41
N VAL A 57 -0.97 9.49 2.08
CA VAL A 57 -0.86 8.67 0.87
C VAL A 57 -0.55 7.25 1.30
N ASP A 58 -1.44 6.32 1.01
CA ASP A 58 -1.22 4.90 1.23
C ASP A 58 -0.73 4.24 -0.07
N ILE A 59 0.48 3.72 -0.03
CA ILE A 59 1.13 3.15 -1.21
C ILE A 59 0.77 1.67 -1.44
N HIS A 60 0.22 0.99 -0.42
CA HIS A 60 -0.04 -0.45 -0.47
C HIS A 60 -1.19 -0.87 0.44
N SER A 61 -2.34 -1.13 -0.16
CA SER A 61 -3.54 -1.60 0.55
C SER A 61 -4.43 -2.42 -0.39
N HIS A 62 -5.08 -3.44 0.11
CA HIS A 62 -6.05 -4.24 -0.66
C HIS A 62 -7.47 -3.82 -0.25
N VAL A 63 -8.05 -2.92 -1.01
CA VAL A 63 -9.33 -2.26 -0.68
C VAL A 63 -10.46 -2.62 -1.64
N ALA A 64 -10.13 -3.11 -2.83
CA ALA A 64 -11.09 -3.33 -3.91
C ALA A 64 -10.84 -4.65 -4.67
N GLY A 65 -11.92 -5.16 -5.25
CA GLY A 65 -11.90 -6.26 -6.18
C GLY A 65 -12.30 -7.61 -5.62
N PRO A 66 -12.25 -8.67 -6.45
CA PRO A 66 -12.91 -9.95 -6.17
C PRO A 66 -12.33 -10.67 -4.95
N LYS A 67 -11.02 -10.61 -4.70
CA LYS A 67 -10.44 -11.23 -3.50
C LYS A 67 -10.88 -10.53 -2.22
N VAL A 68 -10.97 -9.19 -2.23
CA VAL A 68 -11.48 -8.40 -1.10
C VAL A 68 -12.94 -8.73 -0.83
N ASN A 69 -13.73 -8.81 -1.90
CA ASN A 69 -15.15 -9.15 -1.82
C ASN A 69 -15.37 -10.59 -1.34
N ALA A 70 -14.59 -11.55 -1.84
CA ALA A 70 -14.63 -12.94 -1.37
C ALA A 70 -14.24 -13.04 0.12
N GLY A 71 -13.29 -12.25 0.59
CA GLY A 71 -12.94 -12.15 2.02
C GLY A 71 -14.09 -11.67 2.88
N ARG A 72 -14.85 -10.66 2.43
CA ARG A 72 -16.07 -10.19 3.12
C ARG A 72 -17.13 -11.30 3.23
N LEU A 73 -17.27 -12.13 2.20
CA LEU A 73 -18.20 -13.26 2.18
C LEU A 73 -17.72 -14.41 3.07
N LEU A 74 -16.43 -14.71 3.06
CA LEU A 74 -15.83 -15.80 3.81
C LEU A 74 -15.95 -15.58 5.33
N ARG A 75 -15.92 -14.30 5.77
CA ARG A 75 -15.93 -13.94 7.19
C ARG A 75 -17.07 -12.98 7.56
N PRO A 76 -18.33 -13.43 7.54
CA PRO A 76 -19.46 -12.57 7.91
C PRO A 76 -19.43 -12.12 9.39
N GLU A 77 -18.76 -12.88 10.27
CA GLU A 77 -18.55 -12.56 11.69
C GLU A 77 -17.64 -11.34 11.92
N ASP A 78 -16.89 -10.89 10.93
CA ASP A 78 -16.03 -9.70 11.00
C ASP A 78 -16.81 -8.43 11.39
N LYS A 79 -18.08 -8.35 11.04
CA LYS A 79 -19.00 -7.28 11.44
C LYS A 79 -19.18 -7.20 12.96
N LEU A 80 -19.10 -8.32 13.66
CA LEU A 80 -19.31 -8.37 15.11
C LEU A 80 -18.13 -7.80 15.89
N ARG A 81 -16.97 -7.68 15.24
CA ARG A 81 -15.72 -7.16 15.82
C ARG A 81 -15.56 -5.66 15.65
N SER A 82 -16.34 -5.05 14.78
CA SER A 82 -16.29 -3.59 14.61
C SER A 82 -16.67 -2.90 15.91
N GLY A 83 -15.72 -2.15 16.49
CA GLY A 83 -15.96 -1.36 17.71
C GLY A 83 -17.09 -0.34 17.56
N THR A 84 -17.32 0.12 16.34
CA THR A 84 -18.37 1.06 15.95
C THR A 84 -19.77 0.47 16.14
N LEU A 85 -19.94 -0.84 16.01
CA LEU A 85 -21.23 -1.51 16.26
C LEU A 85 -21.69 -1.40 17.72
N ARG A 86 -20.78 -1.19 18.66
CA ARG A 86 -21.09 -1.12 20.09
C ARG A 86 -21.43 0.30 20.56
N SER A 87 -21.04 1.31 19.82
CA SER A 87 -21.12 2.72 20.26
C SER A 87 -21.87 3.64 19.30
N SER A 88 -22.28 3.17 18.14
CA SER A 88 -22.87 4.02 17.11
C SER A 88 -24.32 4.43 17.46
N LYS A 89 -24.72 5.60 16.98
CA LYS A 89 -26.12 6.06 17.02
C LYS A 89 -27.08 5.06 16.36
N ALA A 90 -26.60 4.29 15.38
CA ALA A 90 -27.34 3.25 14.69
C ALA A 90 -27.82 2.14 15.63
N GLN A 91 -27.06 1.78 16.68
CA GLN A 91 -27.49 0.81 17.68
C GLN A 91 -28.70 1.27 18.51
N LYS A 92 -28.86 2.57 18.73
CA LYS A 92 -30.01 3.10 19.47
C LYS A 92 -31.34 2.82 18.76
N ASN A 93 -31.29 2.67 17.43
CA ASN A 93 -32.47 2.43 16.59
C ASN A 93 -32.58 1.00 16.09
N GLY A 94 -31.69 0.09 16.54
CA GLY A 94 -31.72 -1.32 16.13
C GLY A 94 -31.16 -1.61 14.73
N TYR A 95 -30.60 -0.61 14.04
CA TYR A 95 -30.02 -0.79 12.70
C TYR A 95 -28.52 -1.06 12.77
N ARG A 96 -28.04 -1.96 11.92
CA ARG A 96 -26.61 -2.19 11.68
C ARG A 96 -26.24 -1.48 10.38
N MET A 97 -25.50 -0.39 10.50
CA MET A 97 -25.11 0.48 9.37
C MET A 97 -23.66 0.29 8.92
N GLU A 98 -22.85 -0.45 9.68
CA GLU A 98 -21.43 -0.66 9.38
C GLU A 98 -21.14 -2.12 9.14
N SER A 99 -20.13 -2.37 8.31
CA SER A 99 -19.67 -3.72 7.99
C SER A 99 -18.17 -3.83 8.09
N GLY A 100 -17.72 -4.90 8.74
CA GLY A 100 -16.34 -5.33 8.76
C GLY A 100 -15.41 -4.52 9.66
N PHE A 101 -14.55 -5.24 10.34
CA PHE A 101 -13.41 -4.71 11.08
C PHE A 101 -12.12 -4.90 10.27
N SER A 102 -11.83 -6.15 9.89
CA SER A 102 -10.63 -6.46 9.09
C SER A 102 -10.81 -6.14 7.62
N ILE A 103 -12.01 -6.33 7.07
CA ILE A 103 -12.35 -5.98 5.70
C ILE A 103 -13.63 -5.15 5.69
N PRO A 104 -13.53 -3.81 5.79
CA PRO A 104 -14.71 -2.94 5.72
C PRO A 104 -15.36 -2.97 4.34
N SER A 105 -16.61 -2.52 4.26
CA SER A 105 -17.27 -2.25 2.97
C SER A 105 -16.52 -1.13 2.24
N VAL A 106 -16.70 -1.05 0.91
CA VAL A 106 -16.09 0.00 0.08
C VAL A 106 -16.41 1.40 0.60
N PHE A 107 -17.67 1.66 0.99
CA PHE A 107 -18.08 2.95 1.56
C PHE A 107 -17.35 3.26 2.87
N LYS A 108 -17.30 2.28 3.79
CA LYS A 108 -16.62 2.45 5.08
C LYS A 108 -15.12 2.68 4.89
N THR A 109 -14.51 2.01 3.91
CA THR A 109 -13.09 2.19 3.56
C THR A 109 -12.79 3.65 3.28
N GLY A 110 -13.52 4.30 2.38
CA GLY A 110 -13.31 5.71 2.06
C GLY A 110 -13.52 6.63 3.25
N TYR A 111 -14.57 6.40 4.04
CA TYR A 111 -14.84 7.21 5.23
C TYR A 111 -13.78 7.06 6.32
N ASP A 112 -13.27 5.86 6.55
CA ASP A 112 -12.25 5.63 7.57
C ASP A 112 -10.89 6.20 7.16
N TYR A 113 -10.49 6.10 5.88
CA TYR A 113 -9.31 6.80 5.37
C TYR A 113 -9.45 8.33 5.51
N ALA A 114 -10.61 8.88 5.15
CA ALA A 114 -10.85 10.31 5.28
C ALA A 114 -10.80 10.78 6.75
N ARG A 115 -11.36 9.99 7.70
CA ARG A 115 -11.28 10.29 9.13
C ARG A 115 -9.85 10.35 9.65
N MET A 116 -8.97 9.53 9.13
CA MET A 116 -7.53 9.55 9.45
C MET A 116 -6.75 10.61 8.65
N GLY A 117 -7.41 11.36 7.76
CA GLY A 117 -6.78 12.40 6.96
C GLY A 117 -5.97 11.88 5.79
N TYR A 118 -6.32 10.72 5.21
CA TYR A 118 -5.71 10.21 4.00
C TYR A 118 -6.44 10.70 2.76
N ALA A 119 -5.68 11.07 1.73
CA ALA A 119 -6.19 11.62 0.48
C ALA A 119 -6.15 10.63 -0.69
N PHE A 120 -5.26 9.65 -0.63
CA PHE A 120 -4.99 8.71 -1.71
C PHE A 120 -4.67 7.30 -1.18
N VAL A 121 -5.13 6.28 -1.90
CA VAL A 121 -4.85 4.86 -1.64
C VAL A 121 -4.52 4.14 -2.94
N MET A 122 -3.49 3.29 -2.91
CA MET A 122 -3.13 2.38 -3.99
C MET A 122 -3.71 0.98 -3.72
N GLU A 123 -4.64 0.51 -4.56
CA GLU A 123 -4.98 -0.92 -4.61
C GLU A 123 -3.78 -1.70 -5.10
N ALA A 124 -3.21 -2.51 -4.23
CA ALA A 124 -1.86 -3.04 -4.41
C ALA A 124 -1.76 -4.27 -5.32
N ALA A 125 -2.89 -4.92 -5.70
CA ALA A 125 -2.84 -6.11 -6.56
C ALA A 125 -4.16 -6.36 -7.30
N MET A 126 -4.28 -5.77 -8.46
CA MET A 126 -5.41 -5.94 -9.35
C MET A 126 -5.15 -7.10 -10.32
N PRO A 127 -5.88 -8.22 -10.26
CA PRO A 127 -5.84 -9.22 -11.31
C PRO A 127 -6.35 -8.60 -12.63
N PRO A 128 -5.60 -8.64 -13.74
CA PRO A 128 -5.96 -7.91 -14.96
C PRO A 128 -7.32 -8.25 -15.54
N LEU A 129 -7.70 -9.54 -15.59
CA LEU A 129 -9.04 -9.97 -16.05
C LEU A 129 -10.16 -9.49 -15.13
N MET A 130 -9.86 -9.20 -13.86
CA MET A 130 -10.81 -8.71 -12.87
C MET A 130 -10.77 -7.19 -12.71
N ALA A 131 -10.03 -6.48 -13.55
CA ALA A 131 -9.95 -5.03 -13.50
C ALA A 131 -11.32 -4.32 -13.50
N PRO A 132 -12.34 -4.75 -14.27
CA PRO A 132 -13.68 -4.18 -14.20
C PRO A 132 -14.27 -4.22 -12.78
N HIS A 133 -14.16 -5.35 -12.07
CA HIS A 133 -14.66 -5.48 -10.69
C HIS A 133 -13.89 -4.62 -9.69
N VAL A 134 -12.57 -4.51 -9.86
CA VAL A 134 -11.75 -3.61 -9.03
C VAL A 134 -12.21 -2.16 -9.21
N HIS A 135 -12.42 -1.75 -10.45
CA HIS A 135 -12.87 -0.39 -10.75
C HIS A 135 -14.33 -0.12 -10.34
N GLU A 136 -15.21 -1.11 -10.29
CA GLU A 136 -16.54 -0.97 -9.68
C GLU A 136 -16.43 -0.62 -8.19
N GLU A 137 -15.61 -1.33 -7.43
CA GLU A 137 -15.42 -1.03 -6.00
C GLU A 137 -14.65 0.28 -5.79
N ILE A 138 -13.64 0.59 -6.60
CA ILE A 138 -12.98 1.90 -6.62
C ILE A 138 -14.00 3.00 -6.89
N HIS A 139 -14.90 2.81 -7.88
CA HIS A 139 -15.96 3.78 -8.18
C HIS A 139 -16.84 4.08 -6.98
N ASP A 140 -17.18 3.08 -6.19
CA ASP A 140 -18.07 3.19 -5.04
C ASP A 140 -17.38 3.70 -3.76
N THR A 141 -16.07 3.64 -3.67
CA THR A 141 -15.31 4.15 -2.52
C THR A 141 -15.39 5.69 -2.48
N PRO A 142 -15.96 6.31 -1.42
CA PRO A 142 -16.12 7.76 -1.37
C PRO A 142 -14.85 8.51 -0.97
N ILE A 143 -14.75 9.78 -1.34
CA ILE A 143 -13.82 10.80 -0.87
C ILE A 143 -12.38 10.63 -1.37
N ILE A 144 -11.74 9.48 -1.11
CA ILE A 144 -10.32 9.27 -1.39
C ILE A 144 -10.05 9.05 -2.88
N ASP A 145 -8.92 9.54 -3.36
CA ASP A 145 -8.42 9.22 -4.70
C ASP A 145 -7.79 7.83 -4.69
N GLU A 146 -7.93 7.12 -5.79
CA GLU A 146 -7.47 5.74 -5.89
C GLU A 146 -6.78 5.45 -7.23
N ALA A 147 -5.84 4.53 -7.19
CA ALA A 147 -5.23 3.88 -8.35
C ALA A 147 -5.07 2.39 -8.07
N ALA A 148 -4.85 1.58 -9.10
CA ALA A 148 -4.67 0.14 -8.94
C ALA A 148 -3.45 -0.36 -9.72
N LEU A 149 -2.74 -1.34 -9.14
CA LEU A 149 -1.57 -1.97 -9.74
C LEU A 149 -1.93 -3.33 -10.34
N PRO A 150 -2.00 -3.48 -11.68
CA PRO A 150 -2.16 -4.79 -12.31
C PRO A 150 -0.99 -5.72 -11.98
N VAL A 151 -1.28 -7.02 -11.82
CA VAL A 151 -0.28 -8.05 -11.52
C VAL A 151 0.33 -8.59 -12.80
N PHE A 152 1.66 -8.66 -12.87
CA PHE A 152 2.40 -9.10 -14.06
C PHE A 152 3.32 -10.30 -13.82
N GLY A 153 3.76 -10.53 -12.58
CA GLY A 153 4.86 -11.45 -12.26
C GLY A 153 4.62 -12.93 -12.57
N ASN A 154 3.39 -13.30 -12.86
CA ASN A 154 2.98 -14.66 -13.21
C ASN A 154 2.14 -14.70 -14.50
N ASN A 155 2.12 -13.61 -15.24
CA ASN A 155 1.41 -13.50 -16.50
C ASN A 155 2.13 -14.33 -17.59
N TRP A 156 1.37 -15.20 -18.26
CA TRP A 156 1.95 -16.14 -19.23
C TRP A 156 2.60 -15.46 -20.44
N PHE A 157 2.01 -14.37 -20.94
CA PHE A 157 2.60 -13.61 -22.05
C PHE A 157 3.91 -12.94 -21.64
N ILE A 158 3.94 -12.38 -20.42
CA ILE A 158 5.17 -11.77 -19.86
C ILE A 158 6.26 -12.80 -19.74
N MET A 159 5.98 -13.98 -19.15
CA MET A 159 6.99 -15.03 -18.98
C MET A 159 7.53 -15.51 -20.32
N GLU A 160 6.66 -15.65 -21.33
CA GLU A 160 7.08 -16.09 -22.68
C GLU A 160 7.95 -15.03 -23.38
N TYR A 161 7.61 -13.75 -23.31
CA TYR A 161 8.44 -12.69 -23.86
C TYR A 161 9.78 -12.58 -23.16
N LEU A 162 9.79 -12.66 -21.82
CA LEU A 162 11.03 -12.55 -21.03
C LEU A 162 11.97 -13.74 -21.25
N LYS A 163 11.44 -14.97 -21.36
CA LYS A 163 12.21 -16.15 -21.73
C LYS A 163 12.97 -15.95 -23.06
N ASN A 164 12.36 -15.26 -24.01
CA ASN A 164 12.96 -14.96 -25.31
C ASN A 164 13.76 -13.64 -25.31
N HIS A 165 13.98 -13.00 -24.15
CA HIS A 165 14.65 -11.71 -24.00
C HIS A 165 14.01 -10.55 -24.79
N GLU A 166 12.68 -10.59 -24.97
CA GLU A 166 11.91 -9.62 -25.74
C GLU A 166 11.41 -8.47 -24.86
N VAL A 167 12.33 -7.63 -24.37
CA VAL A 167 12.02 -6.53 -23.44
C VAL A 167 11.04 -5.51 -24.06
N GLU A 168 11.17 -5.18 -25.34
CA GLU A 168 10.27 -4.23 -26.04
C GLU A 168 8.85 -4.80 -26.14
N ASN A 169 8.67 -6.08 -26.46
CA ASN A 169 7.36 -6.73 -26.49
C ASN A 169 6.76 -6.83 -25.08
N THR A 170 7.59 -7.10 -24.08
CA THR A 170 7.19 -7.06 -22.67
C THR A 170 6.67 -5.67 -22.30
N ALA A 171 7.42 -4.61 -22.64
CA ALA A 171 7.02 -3.22 -22.39
C ALA A 171 5.72 -2.86 -23.14
N ALA A 172 5.57 -3.27 -24.40
CA ALA A 172 4.37 -3.03 -25.19
C ALA A 172 3.14 -3.75 -24.61
N TYR A 173 3.31 -4.97 -24.11
CA TYR A 173 2.24 -5.71 -23.42
C TYR A 173 1.83 -5.00 -22.12
N ILE A 174 2.80 -4.57 -21.30
CA ILE A 174 2.54 -3.79 -20.09
C ILE A 174 1.79 -2.50 -20.45
N ALA A 175 2.24 -1.76 -21.46
CA ALA A 175 1.62 -0.52 -21.90
C ALA A 175 0.16 -0.74 -22.36
N TRP A 176 -0.08 -1.79 -23.15
CA TRP A 176 -1.43 -2.17 -23.55
C TRP A 176 -2.31 -2.50 -22.34
N LEU A 177 -1.81 -3.35 -21.42
CA LEU A 177 -2.58 -3.79 -20.27
C LEU A 177 -2.90 -2.66 -19.30
N LEU A 178 -1.93 -1.78 -19.02
CA LEU A 178 -2.16 -0.56 -18.21
C LEU A 178 -3.27 0.30 -18.80
N LYS A 179 -3.27 0.49 -20.11
CA LYS A 179 -4.28 1.28 -20.82
C LYS A 179 -5.67 0.67 -20.72
N VAL A 180 -5.83 -0.63 -21.01
CA VAL A 180 -7.15 -1.28 -21.05
C VAL A 180 -7.72 -1.54 -19.67
N SER A 181 -6.88 -1.88 -18.69
CA SER A 181 -7.27 -2.12 -17.30
C SER A 181 -7.35 -0.84 -16.46
N LYS A 182 -6.97 0.34 -17.03
CA LYS A 182 -6.80 1.59 -16.28
C LYS A 182 -5.88 1.40 -15.07
N GLY A 183 -4.77 0.69 -15.27
CA GLY A 183 -3.76 0.40 -14.25
C GLY A 183 -2.73 1.52 -14.09
N TYR A 184 -2.01 1.51 -12.96
CA TYR A 184 -1.07 2.56 -12.61
C TYR A 184 0.40 2.19 -12.80
N GLY A 185 0.78 0.94 -12.56
CA GLY A 185 2.17 0.49 -12.60
C GLY A 185 2.29 -1.03 -12.56
N VAL A 186 3.50 -1.53 -12.40
CA VAL A 186 3.82 -2.95 -12.49
C VAL A 186 3.84 -3.58 -11.09
N LYS A 187 2.86 -4.43 -10.77
CA LYS A 187 2.86 -5.28 -9.56
C LYS A 187 3.41 -6.66 -9.87
N ILE A 188 4.25 -7.15 -8.97
CA ILE A 188 4.79 -8.50 -8.99
C ILE A 188 4.45 -9.17 -7.66
N VAL A 189 3.92 -10.40 -7.71
CA VAL A 189 3.61 -11.20 -6.52
C VAL A 189 4.20 -12.58 -6.71
N ASN A 190 5.10 -12.98 -5.81
CA ASN A 190 5.73 -14.32 -5.81
C ASN A 190 6.08 -14.76 -7.24
N PRO A 191 7.03 -14.05 -7.92
CA PRO A 191 7.29 -14.22 -9.35
C PRO A 191 7.58 -15.68 -9.68
N GLY A 192 6.85 -16.20 -10.68
CA GLY A 192 6.92 -17.62 -11.06
C GLY A 192 6.28 -18.59 -10.07
N GLY A 193 6.26 -18.28 -8.78
CA GLY A 193 5.74 -19.18 -7.75
C GLY A 193 4.22 -19.34 -7.81
N THR A 194 3.49 -18.27 -8.10
CA THR A 194 2.03 -18.35 -8.27
C THR A 194 1.67 -19.13 -9.53
N ALA A 195 2.40 -18.98 -10.62
CA ALA A 195 2.22 -19.81 -11.81
C ALA A 195 2.51 -21.30 -11.51
N ALA A 196 3.60 -21.60 -10.78
CA ALA A 196 3.95 -22.94 -10.36
C ALA A 196 2.88 -23.61 -9.50
N TRP A 197 2.08 -22.82 -8.77
CA TRP A 197 1.00 -23.30 -7.90
C TRP A 197 -0.09 -24.07 -8.66
N SER A 198 -0.31 -23.76 -9.93
CA SER A 198 -1.23 -24.50 -10.78
C SER A 198 -0.88 -26.01 -10.89
N TRP A 199 0.35 -26.38 -10.56
CA TRP A 199 0.84 -27.77 -10.49
C TRP A 199 1.19 -28.21 -9.06
N GLY A 200 0.75 -27.48 -8.04
CA GLY A 200 1.03 -27.78 -6.64
C GLY A 200 2.48 -27.50 -6.23
N LEU A 201 3.19 -26.65 -6.98
CA LEU A 201 4.59 -26.26 -6.74
C LEU A 201 4.69 -24.79 -6.34
N ASN A 202 5.89 -24.35 -5.94
CA ASN A 202 6.20 -22.95 -5.66
C ASN A 202 7.66 -22.66 -6.05
N CYS A 203 7.99 -21.40 -6.29
CA CYS A 203 9.36 -20.93 -6.43
C CYS A 203 9.76 -20.19 -5.14
N LEU A 204 10.68 -20.76 -4.37
CA LEU A 204 11.15 -20.20 -3.10
C LEU A 204 12.47 -19.43 -3.23
N LYS A 205 13.22 -19.69 -4.31
CA LYS A 205 14.50 -19.08 -4.61
C LYS A 205 14.46 -18.39 -5.97
N LEU A 206 15.39 -17.49 -6.19
CA LEU A 206 15.47 -16.72 -7.43
C LEU A 206 15.88 -17.57 -8.65
N ASP A 207 16.56 -18.68 -8.43
CA ASP A 207 17.04 -19.62 -9.45
C ASP A 207 16.13 -20.84 -9.65
N ASP A 208 15.00 -20.93 -8.93
CA ASP A 208 14.02 -21.98 -9.15
C ASP A 208 13.40 -21.86 -10.56
N GLN A 209 13.21 -23.01 -11.22
CA GLN A 209 12.58 -23.03 -12.55
C GLN A 209 11.05 -22.98 -12.42
N VAL A 210 10.42 -22.06 -13.15
CA VAL A 210 8.96 -22.02 -13.27
C VAL A 210 8.52 -23.17 -14.18
N PRO A 211 7.69 -24.11 -13.68
CA PRO A 211 7.26 -25.26 -14.48
C PRO A 211 6.65 -24.84 -15.83
N PHE A 212 7.09 -25.49 -16.91
CA PHE A 212 6.64 -25.32 -18.31
C PHE A 212 6.99 -23.97 -18.98
N PHE A 213 7.60 -23.03 -18.26
CA PHE A 213 7.98 -21.73 -18.84
C PHE A 213 9.48 -21.59 -19.08
N ASP A 214 10.34 -22.47 -18.52
CA ASP A 214 11.81 -22.40 -18.63
C ASP A 214 12.36 -20.99 -18.32
N ILE A 215 11.87 -20.39 -17.28
CA ILE A 215 12.26 -19.07 -16.78
C ILE A 215 12.36 -19.11 -15.24
N THR A 216 13.14 -18.21 -14.67
CA THR A 216 13.35 -18.10 -13.21
C THR A 216 12.72 -16.83 -12.64
N PRO A 217 12.43 -16.79 -11.31
CA PRO A 217 12.04 -15.56 -10.62
C PRO A 217 13.02 -14.39 -10.84
N GLN A 218 14.31 -14.67 -10.91
CA GLN A 218 15.34 -13.65 -11.19
C GLN A 218 15.14 -13.02 -12.57
N GLU A 219 14.94 -13.82 -13.61
CA GLU A 219 14.70 -13.32 -14.97
C GLU A 219 13.39 -12.53 -15.07
N ILE A 220 12.33 -12.98 -14.39
CA ILE A 220 11.06 -12.25 -14.31
C ILE A 220 11.24 -10.88 -13.66
N LEU A 221 11.92 -10.82 -12.48
CA LEU A 221 12.14 -9.57 -11.76
C LEU A 221 12.99 -8.58 -12.59
N THR A 222 14.10 -9.07 -13.15
CA THR A 222 15.02 -8.26 -13.95
C THR A 222 14.33 -7.72 -15.21
N GLY A 223 13.65 -8.60 -15.95
CA GLY A 223 13.01 -8.22 -17.21
C GLY A 223 11.82 -7.25 -16.99
N LEU A 224 11.02 -7.45 -15.93
CA LEU A 224 9.94 -6.50 -15.60
C LEU A 224 10.50 -5.15 -15.12
N MET A 225 11.62 -5.12 -14.40
CA MET A 225 12.29 -3.89 -14.02
C MET A 225 12.84 -3.16 -15.26
N GLU A 226 13.48 -3.86 -16.19
CA GLU A 226 13.96 -3.30 -17.45
C GLU A 226 12.81 -2.74 -18.30
N ALA A 227 11.71 -3.48 -18.43
CA ALA A 227 10.52 -3.02 -19.16
C ALA A 227 9.85 -1.80 -18.50
N ASN A 228 9.80 -1.74 -17.17
CA ASN A 228 9.29 -0.59 -16.41
C ASN A 228 10.13 0.67 -16.68
N GLU A 229 11.46 0.52 -16.67
CA GLU A 229 12.38 1.63 -16.95
C GLU A 229 12.41 2.00 -18.45
N TYR A 230 12.21 1.04 -19.35
CA TYR A 230 12.03 1.31 -20.79
C TYR A 230 10.78 2.17 -21.03
N LEU A 231 9.67 1.88 -20.35
CA LEU A 231 8.44 2.68 -20.42
C LEU A 231 8.56 4.04 -19.74
N GLY A 232 9.46 4.21 -18.79
CA GLY A 232 9.57 5.44 -18.00
C GLY A 232 8.38 5.67 -17.06
N LEU A 233 7.80 4.62 -16.48
CA LEU A 233 6.62 4.71 -15.63
C LEU A 233 6.86 5.56 -14.37
N PRO A 234 5.80 6.23 -13.84
CA PRO A 234 5.91 7.08 -12.66
C PRO A 234 6.30 6.31 -11.39
N HIS A 235 5.87 5.05 -11.27
CA HIS A 235 6.23 4.17 -10.16
C HIS A 235 7.25 3.11 -10.60
N SER A 236 8.10 2.67 -9.68
CA SER A 236 8.99 1.52 -9.88
C SER A 236 8.21 0.21 -9.90
N ILE A 237 8.85 -0.91 -10.26
CA ILE A 237 8.22 -2.22 -10.01
C ILE A 237 7.90 -2.36 -8.52
N HIS A 238 6.71 -2.89 -8.22
CA HIS A 238 6.15 -3.05 -6.88
C HIS A 238 6.10 -4.52 -6.50
N VAL A 239 7.02 -4.98 -5.64
CA VAL A 239 7.39 -6.38 -5.52
C VAL A 239 7.02 -6.99 -4.18
N HIS A 240 6.15 -8.00 -4.21
CA HIS A 240 6.00 -9.03 -3.20
C HIS A 240 6.91 -10.20 -3.62
N GLN A 241 7.98 -10.40 -2.89
CA GLN A 241 9.06 -11.32 -3.24
C GLN A 241 8.67 -12.78 -2.99
N ASN A 242 9.52 -13.70 -3.47
CA ASN A 242 9.39 -15.14 -3.20
C ASN A 242 9.61 -15.45 -1.71
N ASN A 243 9.16 -16.62 -1.28
CA ASN A 243 9.39 -17.19 0.05
C ASN A 243 8.79 -16.35 1.21
N LEU A 244 7.64 -15.69 0.97
CA LEU A 244 6.94 -14.91 1.98
C LEU A 244 6.68 -15.70 3.25
N GLY A 245 6.91 -15.08 4.41
CA GLY A 245 6.47 -15.54 5.73
C GLY A 245 7.25 -16.72 6.31
N ASN A 246 8.10 -17.38 5.56
CA ASN A 246 8.83 -18.56 6.00
C ASN A 246 10.03 -18.22 6.89
N PRO A 247 10.34 -19.04 7.90
CA PRO A 247 11.61 -18.95 8.63
C PRO A 247 12.81 -19.00 7.66
N GLY A 248 13.81 -18.12 7.88
CA GLY A 248 15.03 -18.11 7.08
C GLY A 248 14.90 -17.50 5.68
N ASN A 249 13.87 -16.68 5.41
CA ASN A 249 13.64 -16.10 4.09
C ASN A 249 14.48 -14.83 3.79
N TYR A 250 15.07 -14.17 4.78
CA TYR A 250 15.79 -12.90 4.58
C TYR A 250 16.92 -12.93 3.53
N PRO A 251 17.66 -14.04 3.30
CA PRO A 251 18.70 -14.07 2.25
C PRO A 251 18.10 -13.93 0.85
N VAL A 252 16.98 -14.60 0.57
CA VAL A 252 16.27 -14.50 -0.72
C VAL A 252 15.79 -13.06 -0.94
N THR A 253 15.33 -12.40 0.13
CA THR A 253 14.96 -10.98 0.10
C THR A 253 16.15 -10.11 -0.28
N ILE A 254 17.30 -10.26 0.38
CA ILE A 254 18.50 -9.48 0.06
C ILE A 254 18.95 -9.75 -1.38
N ASP A 255 18.92 -11.00 -1.83
CA ASP A 255 19.29 -11.36 -3.21
C ASP A 255 18.32 -10.74 -4.23
N SER A 256 17.03 -10.71 -3.94
CA SER A 256 16.04 -9.99 -4.77
C SER A 256 16.34 -8.48 -4.85
N LEU A 257 16.67 -7.87 -3.72
CA LEU A 257 17.00 -6.43 -3.66
C LEU A 257 18.31 -6.10 -4.41
N LYS A 258 19.28 -7.04 -4.46
CA LYS A 258 20.52 -6.89 -5.23
C LYS A 258 20.27 -6.78 -6.73
N LEU A 259 19.17 -7.32 -7.25
CA LEU A 259 18.85 -7.20 -8.69
C LEU A 259 18.65 -5.72 -9.12
N ALA A 260 18.35 -4.83 -8.19
CA ALA A 260 18.26 -3.40 -8.44
C ALA A 260 19.64 -2.71 -8.51
N GLU A 261 20.74 -3.36 -8.10
CA GLU A 261 22.06 -2.73 -8.08
C GLU A 261 22.52 -2.29 -9.48
N GLY A 262 22.95 -1.03 -9.58
CA GLY A 262 23.42 -0.45 -10.84
C GLY A 262 22.33 -0.06 -11.83
N VAL A 263 21.07 -0.45 -11.60
CA VAL A 263 19.95 -0.03 -12.44
C VAL A 263 19.61 1.42 -12.15
N LYS A 264 19.44 2.21 -13.22
CA LYS A 264 19.11 3.64 -13.14
C LYS A 264 17.65 3.86 -13.49
N ALA A 265 16.96 4.64 -12.66
CA ALA A 265 15.60 5.06 -12.93
C ALA A 265 15.54 5.97 -14.20
N ARG A 266 14.59 5.65 -15.09
CA ARG A 266 14.30 6.43 -16.29
C ARG A 266 12.84 6.89 -16.23
N ASN A 267 12.61 8.15 -15.94
CA ASN A 267 11.25 8.72 -15.90
C ASN A 267 11.29 10.25 -15.84
N LYS A 268 10.14 10.87 -16.11
CA LYS A 268 9.95 12.34 -16.04
C LYS A 268 9.32 12.80 -14.71
N PHE A 269 9.09 11.88 -13.76
CA PHE A 269 8.33 12.13 -12.53
C PHE A 269 9.19 12.37 -11.30
N GLY A 270 10.52 12.37 -11.45
CA GLY A 270 11.47 12.60 -10.34
C GLY A 270 11.66 11.39 -9.43
N ARG A 271 11.24 10.20 -9.85
CA ARG A 271 11.51 8.94 -9.18
C ARG A 271 12.99 8.56 -9.33
N GLU A 272 13.63 8.19 -8.24
CA GLU A 272 15.02 7.70 -8.21
C GLU A 272 15.09 6.17 -8.05
N GLN A 273 14.01 5.56 -7.57
CA GLN A 273 13.93 4.14 -7.25
C GLN A 273 13.49 3.32 -8.47
N VAL A 274 14.02 2.11 -8.57
CA VAL A 274 13.67 1.13 -9.62
C VAL A 274 12.90 -0.07 -9.07
N MET A 275 12.93 -0.24 -7.74
CA MET A 275 12.21 -1.29 -7.04
C MET A 275 11.56 -0.74 -5.77
N HIS A 276 10.30 -1.08 -5.54
CA HIS A 276 9.60 -0.96 -4.28
C HIS A 276 9.35 -2.35 -3.71
N SER A 277 9.96 -2.69 -2.58
CA SER A 277 9.75 -3.95 -1.88
C SER A 277 8.64 -3.80 -0.85
N THR A 278 7.55 -4.55 -1.02
CA THR A 278 6.36 -4.39 -0.20
C THR A 278 6.43 -5.21 1.09
N HIS A 279 5.68 -4.77 2.11
CA HIS A 279 5.49 -5.49 3.39
C HIS A 279 6.75 -6.26 3.83
N LEU A 280 7.88 -5.55 3.83
CA LEU A 280 9.22 -6.11 4.01
C LEU A 280 9.35 -6.91 5.31
N GLN A 281 8.49 -6.66 6.29
CA GLN A 281 8.41 -7.42 7.52
C GLN A 281 8.23 -8.92 7.26
N PHE A 282 7.36 -9.32 6.32
CA PHE A 282 7.14 -10.73 6.00
C PHE A 282 8.31 -11.40 5.27
N HIS A 283 9.29 -10.61 4.85
CA HIS A 283 10.48 -11.02 4.13
C HIS A 283 11.78 -10.89 4.96
N SER A 284 11.67 -10.62 6.28
CA SER A 284 12.81 -10.30 7.13
C SER A 284 12.97 -11.28 8.30
N TYR A 285 12.85 -12.57 8.01
CA TYR A 285 12.92 -13.61 9.04
C TYR A 285 14.14 -14.49 8.94
N GLY A 286 14.69 -14.86 10.09
CA GLY A 286 15.73 -15.86 10.28
C GLY A 286 15.19 -17.14 10.91
N GLY A 287 16.13 -18.05 11.19
CA GLY A 287 15.84 -19.37 11.76
C GLY A 287 15.73 -20.46 10.71
N GLU A 288 16.01 -21.70 11.12
CA GLU A 288 15.90 -22.89 10.25
C GLU A 288 14.47 -23.46 10.26
N GLY A 289 13.61 -22.97 11.14
CA GLY A 289 12.22 -23.40 11.30
C GLY A 289 11.51 -22.58 12.37
N TRP A 290 10.24 -22.92 12.62
CA TRP A 290 9.39 -22.18 13.55
C TRP A 290 9.91 -22.16 15.01
N GLY A 291 10.71 -23.17 15.40
CA GLY A 291 11.32 -23.22 16.74
C GLY A 291 12.49 -22.23 16.93
N THR A 292 13.10 -21.75 15.85
CA THR A 292 14.23 -20.81 15.83
C THR A 292 13.88 -19.51 15.10
N PHE A 293 12.57 -19.28 14.88
CA PHE A 293 12.05 -18.12 14.17
C PHE A 293 12.46 -16.80 14.86
N CYS A 294 13.09 -15.91 14.14
CA CYS A 294 13.61 -14.66 14.68
C CYS A 294 13.58 -13.52 13.65
N SER A 295 13.67 -12.28 14.12
CA SER A 295 13.81 -11.10 13.28
C SER A 295 15.20 -11.00 12.66
N LYS A 296 15.26 -10.64 11.37
CA LYS A 296 16.43 -10.22 10.62
C LYS A 296 16.28 -8.83 10.02
N ALA A 297 15.41 -8.03 10.63
CA ALA A 297 15.16 -6.65 10.22
C ALA A 297 16.44 -5.82 10.16
N LYS A 298 17.37 -6.04 11.10
CA LYS A 298 18.65 -5.30 11.13
C LYS A 298 19.50 -5.62 9.91
N GLU A 299 19.68 -6.91 9.59
CA GLU A 299 20.47 -7.35 8.45
C GLU A 299 19.88 -6.85 7.13
N VAL A 300 18.56 -6.93 6.97
CA VAL A 300 17.87 -6.43 5.79
C VAL A 300 18.02 -4.91 5.68
N MET A 301 17.83 -4.17 6.78
CA MET A 301 17.97 -2.71 6.78
C MET A 301 19.42 -2.24 6.66
N ASP A 302 20.40 -3.01 7.12
CA ASP A 302 21.81 -2.72 6.86
C ASP A 302 22.13 -2.75 5.36
N TYR A 303 21.42 -3.57 4.57
CA TYR A 303 21.50 -3.56 3.11
C TYR A 303 20.70 -2.39 2.51
N VAL A 304 19.41 -2.27 2.83
CA VAL A 304 18.50 -1.24 2.28
C VAL A 304 19.05 0.18 2.51
N ASN A 305 19.61 0.45 3.69
CA ASN A 305 20.18 1.76 4.03
C ASN A 305 21.39 2.17 3.16
N LYS A 306 22.06 1.23 2.50
CA LYS A 306 23.18 1.49 1.58
C LYS A 306 22.69 1.79 0.17
N GLN A 307 21.50 1.34 -0.20
CA GLN A 307 20.92 1.51 -1.52
C GLN A 307 20.12 2.82 -1.60
N LYS A 308 20.15 3.49 -2.76
CA LYS A 308 19.37 4.71 -3.00
C LYS A 308 18.18 4.48 -3.92
N ASN A 309 18.23 3.42 -4.70
CA ASN A 309 17.29 3.08 -5.77
C ASN A 309 16.20 2.08 -5.34
N ILE A 310 16.02 1.88 -4.03
CA ILE A 310 15.00 1.00 -3.44
C ILE A 310 14.15 1.81 -2.46
N THR A 311 12.84 1.60 -2.51
CA THR A 311 11.89 1.97 -1.45
C THR A 311 11.28 0.73 -0.83
N ILE A 312 10.78 0.84 0.39
CA ILE A 312 10.12 -0.24 1.11
C ILE A 312 8.84 0.25 1.79
N ASP A 313 7.87 -0.65 1.97
CA ASP A 313 6.84 -0.48 2.98
C ASP A 313 6.92 -1.59 4.05
N LEU A 314 6.40 -1.29 5.22
CA LEU A 314 6.63 -2.09 6.41
C LEU A 314 5.76 -3.36 6.45
N GLY A 315 4.47 -3.25 6.13
CA GLY A 315 3.51 -4.33 6.34
C GLY A 315 3.34 -4.71 7.82
N CYS A 316 3.20 -3.70 8.71
CA CYS A 316 3.23 -3.92 10.16
C CYS A 316 2.10 -4.80 10.67
N VAL A 317 2.44 -5.87 11.38
CA VAL A 317 1.47 -6.67 12.16
C VAL A 317 0.93 -5.86 13.33
N THR A 318 -0.39 -5.80 13.44
CA THR A 318 -1.07 -4.95 14.43
C THR A 318 -1.58 -5.70 15.66
N LEU A 319 -1.32 -7.02 15.74
CA LEU A 319 -1.78 -7.92 16.81
C LEU A 319 -3.31 -7.89 16.96
N ASP A 320 -4.00 -7.85 15.84
CA ASP A 320 -5.47 -7.88 15.74
C ASP A 320 -5.93 -9.10 14.93
N GLU A 321 -7.24 -9.29 14.92
CA GLU A 321 -7.89 -10.17 13.94
C GLU A 321 -7.82 -9.53 12.55
N THR A 322 -7.55 -10.35 11.55
CA THR A 322 -7.48 -9.93 10.17
C THR A 322 -8.03 -11.00 9.22
N THR A 323 -7.99 -10.72 7.94
CA THR A 323 -8.28 -11.68 6.88
C THR A 323 -7.19 -11.51 5.84
N THR A 324 -6.27 -12.45 5.80
CA THR A 324 -5.19 -12.42 4.81
C THR A 324 -5.74 -12.72 3.44
N MET A 325 -5.24 -12.03 2.43
CA MET A 325 -5.63 -12.22 1.03
C MET A 325 -4.50 -11.76 0.10
N THR A 326 -3.92 -12.66 -0.60
CA THR A 326 -2.84 -12.33 -1.54
C THR A 326 -2.94 -13.16 -2.81
N ALA A 327 -2.39 -12.63 -3.89
CA ALA A 327 -2.15 -13.38 -5.12
C ALA A 327 -1.02 -14.42 -4.98
N ASP A 328 -0.53 -14.66 -3.76
CA ASP A 328 0.36 -15.77 -3.38
C ASP A 328 -0.47 -16.95 -2.84
N GLY A 329 -1.07 -17.71 -3.75
CA GLY A 329 -1.89 -18.88 -3.41
C GLY A 329 -1.15 -19.92 -2.57
N PRO A 330 0.14 -20.26 -2.87
CA PRO A 330 0.94 -21.17 -2.05
C PRO A 330 1.06 -20.72 -0.59
N PHE A 331 1.31 -19.43 -0.34
CA PHE A 331 1.40 -18.88 1.00
C PHE A 331 0.07 -19.00 1.77
N GLU A 332 -1.05 -18.64 1.15
CA GLU A 332 -2.36 -18.72 1.79
C GLU A 332 -2.78 -20.15 2.09
N HIS A 333 -2.46 -21.10 1.20
CA HIS A 333 -2.68 -22.52 1.47
C HIS A 333 -1.82 -23.02 2.64
N HIS A 334 -0.55 -22.60 2.70
CA HIS A 334 0.34 -22.94 3.82
C HIS A 334 -0.18 -22.38 5.14
N LEU A 335 -0.65 -21.13 5.15
CA LEU A 335 -1.23 -20.50 6.32
C LEU A 335 -2.51 -21.23 6.79
N HIS A 336 -3.38 -21.64 5.87
CA HIS A 336 -4.53 -22.50 6.17
C HIS A 336 -4.10 -23.84 6.78
N ALA A 337 -3.09 -24.50 6.20
CA ALA A 337 -2.61 -25.80 6.67
C ALA A 337 -2.04 -25.73 8.10
N LEU A 338 -1.39 -24.62 8.47
CA LEU A 338 -0.88 -24.39 9.82
C LEU A 338 -1.97 -24.16 10.87
N ASN A 339 -3.08 -23.55 10.50
CA ASN A 339 -4.07 -23.04 11.45
C ASN A 339 -5.43 -23.73 11.34
N HIS A 340 -5.68 -24.52 10.30
CA HIS A 340 -6.98 -25.19 10.03
C HIS A 340 -8.18 -24.23 10.01
N LEU A 341 -7.94 -22.97 9.64
CA LEU A 341 -8.97 -21.94 9.54
C LEU A 341 -9.74 -22.07 8.22
N LYS A 342 -10.83 -21.31 8.08
CA LYS A 342 -11.52 -21.16 6.79
C LYS A 342 -10.53 -20.72 5.74
N TRP A 343 -10.72 -21.19 4.51
CA TRP A 343 -9.91 -20.76 3.38
C TRP A 343 -10.69 -20.87 2.07
N THR A 344 -10.27 -20.11 1.09
CA THR A 344 -10.73 -20.25 -0.28
C THR A 344 -9.65 -19.80 -1.26
N ASN A 345 -9.63 -20.40 -2.46
CA ASN A 345 -8.97 -19.84 -3.62
C ASN A 345 -9.88 -18.84 -4.31
N VAL A 346 -9.28 -17.89 -4.99
CA VAL A 346 -9.92 -17.04 -5.97
C VAL A 346 -9.26 -17.30 -7.32
N ASP A 347 -10.05 -17.22 -8.36
CA ASP A 347 -9.74 -17.65 -9.70
C ASP A 347 -8.53 -17.02 -10.36
N VAL A 348 -8.04 -17.72 -11.38
CA VAL A 348 -6.71 -17.63 -11.84
C VAL A 348 -6.54 -17.89 -13.31
N GLU A 349 -7.47 -17.55 -14.12
CA GLU A 349 -7.27 -17.70 -15.55
C GLU A 349 -6.10 -16.86 -16.04
N LEU A 350 -4.98 -17.53 -16.40
CA LEU A 350 -3.79 -17.00 -17.10
C LEU A 350 -2.85 -16.08 -16.28
N GLU A 351 -3.20 -15.65 -15.07
CA GLU A 351 -2.47 -14.54 -14.46
C GLU A 351 -2.10 -14.71 -12.99
N THR A 352 -3.01 -15.13 -12.13
CA THR A 352 -2.73 -15.25 -10.69
C THR A 352 -3.56 -16.34 -10.00
N ALA A 353 -2.99 -16.98 -8.96
CA ALA A 353 -3.70 -17.75 -7.96
C ALA A 353 -3.73 -16.96 -6.67
N ALA A 354 -4.91 -16.58 -6.21
CA ALA A 354 -5.08 -15.90 -4.94
C ALA A 354 -5.71 -16.83 -3.90
N GLY A 355 -5.31 -16.68 -2.64
CA GLY A 355 -5.94 -17.33 -1.52
C GLY A 355 -6.42 -16.32 -0.50
N ILE A 356 -7.36 -16.75 0.35
CA ILE A 356 -7.92 -15.94 1.42
C ILE A 356 -8.05 -16.79 2.67
N VAL A 357 -7.51 -16.31 3.80
CA VAL A 357 -7.54 -16.99 5.10
C VAL A 357 -7.82 -15.98 6.20
N PRO A 358 -8.94 -16.10 6.95
CA PRO A 358 -9.09 -15.35 8.19
C PRO A 358 -7.98 -15.72 9.18
N TYR A 359 -7.33 -14.74 9.77
CA TYR A 359 -6.21 -14.95 10.66
C TYR A 359 -6.27 -14.07 11.91
N ILE A 360 -5.67 -14.54 13.00
CA ILE A 360 -5.59 -13.79 14.25
C ILE A 360 -4.14 -13.70 14.65
N TYR A 361 -3.58 -12.49 14.57
CA TYR A 361 -2.26 -12.22 15.11
C TYR A 361 -2.35 -12.05 16.62
N SER A 362 -1.97 -13.09 17.34
CA SER A 362 -2.00 -13.07 18.82
C SER A 362 -0.61 -12.75 19.38
N LYS A 363 -0.53 -11.79 20.29
CA LYS A 363 0.68 -11.48 21.05
C LYS A 363 1.20 -12.66 21.90
N ASP A 364 0.36 -13.66 22.16
CA ASP A 364 0.70 -14.83 22.95
C ASP A 364 1.26 -15.98 22.10
N VAL A 365 1.29 -15.82 20.78
CA VAL A 365 1.90 -16.72 19.79
C VAL A 365 3.26 -16.17 19.39
N LEU A 366 4.34 -16.89 19.70
CA LEU A 366 5.71 -16.40 19.50
C LEU A 366 5.98 -15.90 18.08
N PRO A 367 5.68 -16.63 16.99
CA PRO A 367 5.86 -16.09 15.64
C PRO A 367 5.15 -14.76 15.40
N ASN A 368 3.90 -14.60 15.87
CA ASN A 368 3.17 -13.34 15.67
C ASN A 368 3.79 -12.16 16.45
N ALA A 369 4.30 -12.42 17.66
CA ALA A 369 5.00 -11.42 18.46
C ALA A 369 6.34 -11.00 17.80
N VAL A 370 7.08 -11.94 17.23
CA VAL A 370 8.30 -11.67 16.44
C VAL A 370 7.94 -10.87 15.19
N GLN A 371 6.88 -11.24 14.49
CA GLN A 371 6.39 -10.51 13.31
C GLN A 371 6.05 -9.05 13.63
N TRP A 372 5.32 -8.82 14.73
CA TRP A 372 5.04 -7.46 15.23
C TRP A 372 6.32 -6.66 15.48
N ALA A 373 7.30 -7.26 16.18
CA ALA A 373 8.57 -6.59 16.47
C ALA A 373 9.35 -6.29 15.18
N THR A 374 9.46 -7.27 14.27
CA THR A 374 10.18 -7.13 12.99
C THR A 374 9.67 -5.94 12.18
N GLY A 375 8.35 -5.73 12.08
CA GLY A 375 7.79 -4.59 11.35
C GLY A 375 8.19 -3.24 11.94
N LEU A 376 8.23 -3.12 13.27
CA LEU A 376 8.68 -1.90 13.95
C LEU A 376 10.19 -1.72 13.85
N GLU A 377 10.97 -2.78 13.95
CA GLU A 377 12.43 -2.76 13.83
C GLU A 377 12.87 -2.23 12.46
N LEU A 378 12.21 -2.64 11.37
CA LEU A 378 12.51 -2.11 10.03
C LEU A 378 12.42 -0.57 9.99
N ALA A 379 11.35 0.01 10.54
CA ALA A 379 11.22 1.46 10.62
C ALA A 379 12.27 2.10 11.52
N LEU A 380 12.53 1.49 12.68
CA LEU A 380 13.45 2.05 13.68
C LEU A 380 14.93 1.93 13.26
N PHE A 381 15.28 0.96 12.40
CA PHE A 381 16.61 0.85 11.79
C PHE A 381 16.75 1.65 10.48
N ALA A 382 15.67 2.13 9.90
CA ALA A 382 15.71 2.91 8.67
C ALA A 382 16.41 4.25 8.89
N LYS A 383 17.28 4.67 7.94
CA LYS A 383 18.00 5.94 7.96
C LYS A 383 17.31 7.03 7.13
N ASP A 384 16.51 6.63 6.14
CA ASP A 384 15.82 7.54 5.23
C ASP A 384 14.32 7.26 5.24
N MET A 385 13.58 8.12 5.94
CA MET A 385 12.13 8.01 6.09
C MET A 385 11.37 8.32 4.79
N ASN A 386 11.99 9.01 3.82
CA ASN A 386 11.38 9.24 2.50
C ASN A 386 11.37 7.98 1.61
N ARG A 387 12.01 6.89 2.06
CA ARG A 387 12.07 5.61 1.35
C ARG A 387 11.51 4.43 2.15
N THR A 388 10.93 4.71 3.32
CA THR A 388 10.37 3.70 4.24
C THR A 388 8.95 4.11 4.61
N PHE A 389 7.94 3.31 4.25
CA PHE A 389 6.54 3.74 4.35
C PHE A 389 5.75 2.89 5.34
N ILE A 390 4.86 3.54 6.08
CA ILE A 390 3.95 2.85 7.01
C ILE A 390 2.81 2.24 6.21
N THR A 391 2.71 0.92 6.26
CA THR A 391 1.56 0.13 5.80
C THR A 391 1.27 -0.99 6.80
N THR A 392 0.13 -1.62 6.67
CA THR A 392 -0.20 -2.91 7.29
C THR A 392 -0.44 -3.98 6.24
N ASP A 393 -0.12 -3.68 4.97
CA ASP A 393 -0.51 -4.56 3.87
C ASP A 393 -2.00 -4.93 3.99
N HIS A 394 -2.83 -3.91 4.25
CA HIS A 394 -4.24 -4.12 4.59
C HIS A 394 -4.92 -5.07 3.62
N PRO A 395 -5.61 -6.10 4.09
CA PRO A 395 -5.83 -6.46 5.50
C PRO A 395 -4.82 -7.50 6.05
N ASN A 396 -3.78 -7.87 5.30
CA ASN A 396 -2.92 -9.04 5.54
C ASN A 396 -2.25 -9.02 6.92
N ALA A 397 -1.57 -7.95 7.32
CA ALA A 397 -0.93 -7.82 8.62
C ALA A 397 -1.81 -7.13 9.67
N GLY A 398 -2.88 -6.48 9.21
CA GLY A 398 -3.84 -5.79 10.05
C GLY A 398 -4.68 -4.77 9.26
N PRO A 399 -5.79 -4.32 9.84
CA PRO A 399 -6.61 -3.28 9.22
C PRO A 399 -5.86 -1.95 9.08
N PHE A 400 -6.02 -1.24 7.95
CA PHE A 400 -5.45 0.10 7.76
C PHE A 400 -5.88 1.09 8.86
N THR A 401 -7.04 0.87 9.47
CA THR A 401 -7.53 1.67 10.61
C THR A 401 -6.61 1.59 11.83
N ARG A 402 -5.56 0.76 11.78
CA ARG A 402 -4.52 0.63 12.81
C ARG A 402 -3.23 1.43 12.51
N TYR A 403 -3.15 2.15 11.40
CA TYR A 403 -2.02 3.06 11.16
C TYR A 403 -1.74 4.00 12.35
N PRO A 404 -2.74 4.62 13.00
CA PRO A 404 -2.52 5.44 14.19
C PRO A 404 -1.84 4.69 15.34
N ARG A 405 -2.14 3.40 15.51
CA ARG A 405 -1.50 2.54 16.52
C ARG A 405 -0.03 2.27 16.17
N VAL A 406 0.26 1.99 14.91
CA VAL A 406 1.65 1.81 14.43
C VAL A 406 2.43 3.10 14.62
N ILE A 407 1.86 4.25 14.27
CA ILE A 407 2.46 5.58 14.51
C ILE A 407 2.75 5.77 15.99
N LYS A 408 1.81 5.47 16.88
CA LYS A 408 2.03 5.53 18.35
C LYS A 408 3.22 4.66 18.78
N TRP A 409 3.32 3.43 18.30
CA TRP A 409 4.43 2.53 18.64
C TRP A 409 5.78 3.04 18.11
N LEU A 410 5.81 3.63 16.95
CA LEU A 410 7.03 4.21 16.37
C LEU A 410 7.47 5.49 17.09
N MET A 411 6.53 6.32 17.56
CA MET A 411 6.78 7.58 18.24
C MET A 411 7.00 7.44 19.75
N ASN A 412 6.70 6.28 20.36
CA ASN A 412 6.77 6.14 21.82
C ASN A 412 7.28 4.75 22.24
N LYS A 413 8.49 4.72 22.81
CA LYS A 413 9.14 3.50 23.29
C LYS A 413 8.33 2.82 24.41
N LYS A 414 7.79 3.59 25.36
CA LYS A 414 7.01 3.03 26.49
C LYS A 414 5.77 2.28 26.01
N SER A 415 5.15 2.71 24.90
CA SER A 415 4.01 1.99 24.32
C SER A 415 4.41 0.65 23.72
N ARG A 416 5.62 0.53 23.15
CA ARG A 416 6.18 -0.76 22.69
C ARG A 416 6.49 -1.67 23.86
N GLU A 417 7.15 -1.14 24.89
CA GLU A 417 7.45 -1.88 26.12
C GLU A 417 6.19 -2.38 26.82
N ALA A 418 5.13 -1.56 26.84
CA ALA A 418 3.85 -1.97 27.42
C ALA A 418 3.22 -3.14 26.65
N VAL A 419 3.32 -3.19 25.32
CA VAL A 419 2.87 -4.33 24.52
C VAL A 419 3.71 -5.57 24.85
N LEU A 420 5.04 -5.44 24.82
CA LEU A 420 5.98 -6.53 25.10
C LEU A 420 5.73 -7.15 26.49
N ALA A 421 5.54 -6.32 27.53
CA ALA A 421 5.26 -6.75 28.88
C ALA A 421 3.95 -7.55 29.05
N THR A 422 3.04 -7.47 28.09
CA THR A 422 1.79 -8.26 28.10
C THR A 422 1.89 -9.60 27.38
N MET A 423 3.02 -9.93 26.78
CA MET A 423 3.24 -11.15 26.01
C MET A 423 3.59 -12.34 26.94
N LYS A 424 2.94 -13.49 26.74
CA LYS A 424 3.23 -14.71 27.54
C LYS A 424 4.65 -15.22 27.37
N ASN A 425 5.25 -15.01 26.18
CA ASN A 425 6.59 -15.49 25.83
C ASN A 425 7.59 -14.33 25.71
N MET A 426 7.47 -13.29 26.55
CA MET A 426 8.28 -12.07 26.49
C MET A 426 9.79 -12.38 26.36
N ASP A 427 10.33 -13.24 27.19
CA ASP A 427 11.77 -13.59 27.17
C ASP A 427 12.20 -14.15 25.80
N LYS A 428 11.40 -15.05 25.22
CA LYS A 428 11.66 -15.61 23.89
C LYS A 428 11.57 -14.56 22.77
N VAL A 429 10.65 -13.60 22.90
CA VAL A 429 10.55 -12.48 21.96
C VAL A 429 11.76 -11.57 22.06
N ILE A 430 12.25 -11.30 23.28
CA ILE A 430 13.49 -10.55 23.54
C ILE A 430 14.68 -11.26 22.89
N ASP A 431 14.80 -12.57 23.06
CA ASP A 431 15.90 -13.35 22.47
C ASP A 431 15.84 -13.40 20.93
N ALA A 432 14.62 -13.34 20.35
CA ALA A 432 14.37 -13.47 18.92
C ALA A 432 14.33 -12.12 18.17
N THR A 433 14.40 -10.98 18.86
CA THR A 433 14.22 -9.65 18.27
C THR A 433 15.14 -8.61 18.92
N ASN A 434 15.28 -7.43 18.28
CA ASN A 434 16.04 -6.30 18.83
C ASN A 434 15.12 -5.22 19.45
N ILE A 435 13.80 -5.38 19.42
CA ILE A 435 12.84 -4.31 19.73
C ILE A 435 13.03 -3.69 21.11
N HIS A 436 13.46 -4.50 22.11
CA HIS A 436 13.68 -4.08 23.49
C HIS A 436 14.93 -3.21 23.66
N THR A 437 15.92 -3.32 22.75
CA THR A 437 17.19 -2.57 22.82
C THR A 437 17.13 -1.24 22.04
N ILE A 438 16.07 -1.01 21.26
CA ILE A 438 15.97 0.17 20.41
C ILE A 438 15.35 1.33 21.17
N ASP A 439 16.18 2.35 21.48
CA ASP A 439 15.73 3.58 22.17
C ASP A 439 15.09 4.60 21.23
N ARG A 440 15.30 4.46 19.90
CA ARG A 440 14.80 5.41 18.92
C ARG A 440 13.29 5.56 18.99
N GLU A 441 12.84 6.79 18.97
CA GLU A 441 11.45 7.21 18.74
C GLU A 441 11.43 8.12 17.51
N LEU A 442 10.43 7.92 16.63
CA LEU A 442 10.26 8.77 15.47
C LEU A 442 9.51 10.05 15.87
N ASN A 443 9.86 11.17 15.26
CA ASN A 443 9.16 12.42 15.43
C ASN A 443 8.06 12.62 14.36
N LEU A 444 7.26 13.67 14.48
CA LEU A 444 6.16 13.97 13.57
C LEU A 444 6.65 14.26 12.13
N TYR A 445 7.85 14.80 11.97
CA TYR A 445 8.42 15.06 10.65
C TYR A 445 8.77 13.75 9.94
N GLU A 446 9.37 12.79 10.63
CA GLU A 446 9.64 11.45 10.12
C GLU A 446 8.33 10.71 9.77
N ILE A 447 7.30 10.82 10.61
CA ILE A 447 5.96 10.27 10.31
C ILE A 447 5.37 10.92 9.05
N ALA A 448 5.52 12.23 8.87
CA ALA A 448 5.07 12.91 7.65
C ALA A 448 5.84 12.44 6.41
N GLN A 449 7.14 12.16 6.52
CA GLN A 449 7.90 11.55 5.43
C GLN A 449 7.36 10.16 5.07
N MET A 450 7.13 9.29 6.05
CA MET A 450 6.71 7.90 5.85
C MET A 450 5.27 7.75 5.34
N THR A 451 4.41 8.75 5.53
CA THR A 451 2.97 8.63 5.27
C THR A 451 2.44 9.66 4.29
N ARG A 452 3.25 10.62 3.81
CA ARG A 452 2.83 11.72 2.92
C ARG A 452 3.85 11.92 1.81
N SER A 453 4.96 12.63 2.08
CA SER A 453 5.91 13.05 1.04
C SER A 453 6.66 11.88 0.39
N GLY A 454 7.09 10.91 1.16
CA GLY A 454 7.81 9.74 0.66
C GLY A 454 6.98 8.89 -0.29
N PRO A 455 5.80 8.36 0.13
CA PRO A 455 4.97 7.57 -0.77
C PRO A 455 4.48 8.36 -1.98
N ALA A 456 4.15 9.65 -1.86
CA ALA A 456 3.80 10.50 -2.99
C ALA A 456 4.96 10.60 -4.02
N LYS A 457 6.20 10.77 -3.55
CA LYS A 457 7.39 10.80 -4.41
C LYS A 457 7.63 9.43 -5.06
N ALA A 458 7.53 8.34 -4.30
CA ALA A 458 7.74 6.98 -4.80
C ALA A 458 6.72 6.57 -5.88
N LEU A 459 5.50 7.10 -5.80
CA LEU A 459 4.46 6.90 -6.80
C LEU A 459 4.58 7.85 -8.01
N GLY A 460 5.52 8.83 -8.00
CA GLY A 460 5.61 9.86 -9.04
C GLY A 460 4.49 10.91 -8.97
N LEU A 461 3.78 11.00 -7.84
CA LEU A 461 2.63 11.87 -7.60
C LEU A 461 2.95 13.10 -6.73
N ALA A 462 4.24 13.41 -6.51
CA ALA A 462 4.67 14.53 -5.67
C ALA A 462 4.23 15.92 -6.19
N HIS A 463 3.81 16.01 -7.46
CA HIS A 463 3.25 17.22 -8.05
C HIS A 463 1.77 17.45 -7.70
N ILE A 464 1.14 16.53 -6.95
CA ILE A 464 -0.27 16.58 -6.54
C ILE A 464 -0.40 16.39 -5.03
N TYR A 465 0.31 15.39 -4.47
CA TYR A 465 0.19 14.94 -3.09
C TYR A 465 1.47 15.12 -2.28
N GLY A 466 1.34 14.91 -0.98
CA GLY A 466 2.47 14.76 -0.04
C GLY A 466 3.08 16.05 0.48
N GLY A 467 2.63 17.21 0.04
CA GLY A 467 3.12 18.52 0.47
C GLY A 467 2.03 19.57 0.57
N LEU A 468 2.41 20.76 1.07
CA LEU A 468 1.55 21.93 1.28
C LEU A 468 2.07 23.17 0.51
N ALA A 469 2.88 22.99 -0.52
CA ALA A 469 3.37 24.08 -1.36
C ALA A 469 2.26 24.64 -2.27
N PRO A 470 2.29 25.94 -2.59
CA PRO A 470 1.38 26.54 -3.58
C PRO A 470 1.39 25.77 -4.90
N GLY A 471 0.21 25.57 -5.48
CA GLY A 471 0.00 24.81 -6.73
C GLY A 471 -0.43 23.34 -6.51
N LEU A 472 -0.15 22.75 -5.34
CA LEU A 472 -0.59 21.40 -5.00
C LEU A 472 -2.10 21.36 -4.72
N ASP A 473 -2.70 20.17 -4.84
CA ASP A 473 -4.09 19.97 -4.42
C ASP A 473 -4.22 20.23 -2.91
N ALA A 474 -5.25 20.94 -2.52
CA ALA A 474 -5.50 21.28 -1.12
C ALA A 474 -6.07 20.08 -0.35
N ASN A 475 -5.26 19.01 -0.26
CA ASN A 475 -5.49 17.86 0.60
C ASN A 475 -4.76 18.11 1.93
N VAL A 476 -5.48 18.57 2.94
CA VAL A 476 -4.88 19.06 4.21
C VAL A 476 -5.52 18.37 5.39
N SER A 477 -4.70 17.79 6.27
CA SER A 477 -5.10 17.16 7.53
C SER A 477 -4.67 18.01 8.72
N ILE A 478 -5.59 18.23 9.64
CA ILE A 478 -5.34 18.95 10.90
C ILE A 478 -5.60 17.99 12.05
N PHE A 479 -4.60 17.79 12.88
CA PHE A 479 -4.64 16.87 14.01
C PHE A 479 -4.64 17.63 15.33
N ASP A 480 -5.38 17.14 16.32
CA ASP A 480 -5.45 17.71 17.66
C ASP A 480 -4.23 17.30 18.49
N LEU A 481 -3.08 17.74 18.05
CA LEU A 481 -1.77 17.53 18.66
C LEU A 481 -1.03 18.86 18.73
N ASN A 482 -0.44 19.16 19.89
CA ASN A 482 0.43 20.32 20.04
C ASN A 482 1.89 19.93 19.78
N TYR A 483 2.49 20.48 18.73
CA TYR A 483 3.87 20.18 18.34
C TYR A 483 4.90 20.49 19.43
N LYS A 484 4.69 21.59 20.20
CA LYS A 484 5.61 22.02 21.28
C LYS A 484 5.38 21.30 22.61
N ASP A 485 4.20 20.74 22.79
CA ASP A 485 3.80 20.04 24.02
C ASP A 485 3.10 18.73 23.65
N MET A 486 3.91 17.80 23.12
CA MET A 486 3.40 16.48 22.74
C MET A 486 2.84 15.74 23.96
N PRO A 487 1.69 15.06 23.80
CA PRO A 487 1.05 14.40 24.93
C PRO A 487 1.96 13.29 25.51
N LYS A 488 2.12 13.32 26.85
CA LYS A 488 2.83 12.26 27.58
C LYS A 488 2.11 10.92 27.51
N ASP A 489 0.80 10.96 27.34
CA ASP A 489 -0.05 9.79 27.16
C ASP A 489 -0.07 9.40 25.67
N PRO A 490 0.54 8.27 25.28
CA PRO A 490 0.64 7.85 23.89
C PRO A 490 -0.73 7.53 23.27
N GLU A 491 -1.76 7.22 24.07
CA GLU A 491 -3.12 6.98 23.57
C GLU A 491 -3.71 8.24 22.91
N LYS A 492 -3.31 9.42 23.33
CA LYS A 492 -3.71 10.68 22.68
C LYS A 492 -3.10 10.86 21.31
N ILE A 493 -1.91 10.31 21.06
CA ILE A 493 -1.28 10.29 19.72
C ILE A 493 -2.09 9.40 18.81
N GLU A 494 -2.42 8.17 19.24
CA GLU A 494 -3.27 7.25 18.47
C GLU A 494 -4.63 7.88 18.17
N ALA A 495 -5.29 8.44 19.17
CA ALA A 495 -6.60 9.06 19.04
C ALA A 495 -6.61 10.24 18.05
N ALA A 496 -5.58 11.09 18.07
CA ALA A 496 -5.48 12.24 17.18
C ALA A 496 -5.31 11.81 15.70
N PHE A 497 -4.48 10.81 15.42
CA PHE A 497 -4.33 10.28 14.07
C PHE A 497 -5.53 9.41 13.63
N GLN A 498 -6.27 8.83 14.58
CA GLN A 498 -7.49 8.07 14.29
C GLN A 498 -8.65 8.97 13.81
N ARG A 499 -8.70 10.21 14.28
CA ARG A 499 -9.77 11.17 14.00
C ARG A 499 -9.19 12.57 13.82
N ALA A 500 -8.97 12.95 12.56
CA ALA A 500 -8.54 14.30 12.25
C ALA A 500 -9.55 15.35 12.76
N ALA A 501 -9.05 16.43 13.34
CA ALA A 501 -9.87 17.57 13.71
C ALA A 501 -10.52 18.21 12.46
N TYR A 502 -9.75 18.28 11.37
CA TYR A 502 -10.25 18.58 10.03
C TYR A 502 -9.49 17.76 8.98
N PHE A 503 -10.21 17.34 7.96
CA PHE A 503 -9.61 16.91 6.71
C PHE A 503 -10.27 17.65 5.55
N LEU A 504 -9.43 18.30 4.74
CA LEU A 504 -9.82 18.96 3.51
C LEU A 504 -9.36 18.12 2.33
N LYS A 505 -10.29 17.80 1.44
CA LYS A 505 -10.02 17.07 0.20
C LYS A 505 -10.25 18.02 -0.98
N SER A 506 -9.17 18.32 -1.74
CA SER A 506 -9.25 19.32 -2.82
C SER A 506 -9.95 20.61 -2.38
N GLY A 507 -9.61 21.10 -1.18
CA GLY A 507 -10.16 22.34 -0.61
C GLY A 507 -11.57 22.24 0.00
N GLU A 508 -12.27 21.13 -0.11
CA GLU A 508 -13.55 20.90 0.55
C GLU A 508 -13.34 20.29 1.95
N ILE A 509 -14.00 20.83 2.97
CA ILE A 509 -13.97 20.24 4.32
C ILE A 509 -14.84 18.99 4.32
N VAL A 510 -14.22 17.83 4.22
CA VAL A 510 -14.91 16.52 4.18
C VAL A 510 -15.01 15.86 5.56
N VAL A 511 -14.10 16.19 6.48
CA VAL A 511 -14.16 15.73 7.87
C VAL A 511 -13.98 16.91 8.81
N LYS A 512 -14.77 16.91 9.89
CA LYS A 512 -14.63 17.81 11.04
C LYS A 512 -14.86 17.03 12.34
N ASP A 513 -13.97 17.20 13.30
CA ASP A 513 -14.01 16.54 14.61
C ASP A 513 -14.18 15.00 14.50
N GLY A 514 -13.54 14.41 13.49
CA GLY A 514 -13.62 12.98 13.17
C GLY A 514 -14.94 12.52 12.53
N GLU A 515 -15.86 13.43 12.24
CA GLU A 515 -17.13 13.11 11.59
C GLU A 515 -17.08 13.48 10.10
N VAL A 516 -17.54 12.57 9.24
CA VAL A 516 -17.65 12.79 7.80
C VAL A 516 -18.85 13.69 7.51
N LEU A 517 -18.62 14.78 6.78
CA LEU A 517 -19.63 15.80 6.47
C LEU A 517 -20.23 15.65 5.07
N THR A 518 -19.43 15.15 4.12
CA THR A 518 -19.80 15.07 2.70
C THR A 518 -19.04 13.94 2.03
N HIS A 519 -19.51 13.50 0.87
CA HIS A 519 -18.85 12.44 0.09
C HIS A 519 -17.60 12.92 -0.64
N GLY A 520 -17.40 14.25 -0.76
CA GLY A 520 -16.25 14.83 -1.46
C GLY A 520 -16.19 14.50 -2.95
N HIS A 521 -15.16 15.04 -3.60
CA HIS A 521 -14.80 14.69 -4.97
C HIS A 521 -13.57 13.80 -4.96
N LYS A 522 -13.63 12.70 -5.71
CA LYS A 522 -12.50 11.79 -5.87
C LYS A 522 -12.03 11.73 -7.31
N LYS A 523 -10.80 11.26 -7.49
CA LYS A 523 -10.20 10.96 -8.79
C LYS A 523 -9.85 9.48 -8.87
N THR A 524 -10.05 8.87 -10.04
CA THR A 524 -9.43 7.58 -10.38
C THR A 524 -8.21 7.86 -11.25
N ILE A 525 -7.04 7.37 -10.83
CA ILE A 525 -5.76 7.71 -11.44
C ILE A 525 -5.18 6.48 -12.14
N TRP A 526 -4.78 6.64 -13.41
CA TRP A 526 -4.07 5.58 -14.14
C TRP A 526 -3.05 6.14 -15.12
N VAL A 527 -2.22 5.26 -15.66
CA VAL A 527 -1.14 5.61 -16.59
C VAL A 527 -1.51 5.18 -18.01
N ASN A 528 -1.22 6.01 -18.99
CA ASN A 528 -1.42 5.74 -20.41
C ASN A 528 -0.09 5.84 -21.16
N PRO A 529 0.69 4.75 -21.21
CA PRO A 529 1.92 4.72 -21.99
C PRO A 529 1.63 4.71 -23.50
N LYS A 530 2.40 5.47 -24.26
CA LYS A 530 2.25 5.60 -25.71
C LYS A 530 3.43 4.95 -26.41
N MET A 531 3.21 3.78 -27.01
CA MET A 531 4.18 3.02 -27.79
C MET A 531 3.62 2.65 -29.16
N LYS A 532 4.49 2.63 -30.17
CA LYS A 532 4.12 2.22 -31.54
C LYS A 532 3.92 0.69 -31.69
N GLU A 533 4.51 -0.13 -30.81
CA GLU A 533 4.46 -1.57 -30.80
C GLU A 533 3.13 -2.14 -30.25
N ILE A 534 2.34 -1.37 -29.49
CA ILE A 534 1.08 -1.81 -28.88
C ILE A 534 0.12 -2.49 -29.89
N PRO A 535 -0.10 -1.95 -31.11
CA PRO A 535 -1.00 -2.61 -32.06
C PRO A 535 -0.54 -4.01 -32.50
N GLN A 536 0.77 -4.23 -32.59
CA GLN A 536 1.31 -5.56 -32.96
C GLN A 536 1.08 -6.55 -31.84
N VAL A 537 1.52 -6.19 -30.63
CA VAL A 537 1.33 -7.03 -29.42
C VAL A 537 -0.15 -7.35 -29.20
N THR A 538 -1.04 -6.37 -29.41
CA THR A 538 -2.49 -6.58 -29.28
C THR A 538 -3.00 -7.64 -30.28
N ARG A 539 -2.49 -7.65 -31.52
CA ARG A 539 -2.86 -8.69 -32.51
C ARG A 539 -2.35 -10.06 -32.08
N ASP A 540 -1.10 -10.14 -31.65
CA ASP A 540 -0.45 -11.39 -31.25
C ASP A 540 -1.15 -12.03 -30.05
N VAL A 541 -1.47 -11.22 -29.03
CA VAL A 541 -2.24 -11.62 -27.84
C VAL A 541 -3.66 -12.08 -28.24
N SER A 542 -4.34 -11.32 -29.10
CA SER A 542 -5.69 -11.68 -29.59
C SER A 542 -5.68 -13.02 -30.33
N GLU A 543 -4.65 -13.26 -31.16
CA GLU A 543 -4.50 -14.52 -31.89
C GLU A 543 -4.19 -15.69 -30.95
N ALA A 544 -3.32 -15.47 -29.94
CA ALA A 544 -3.01 -16.47 -28.93
C ALA A 544 -4.26 -16.89 -28.13
N PHE A 545 -5.06 -15.92 -27.70
CA PHE A 545 -6.34 -16.21 -27.04
C PHE A 545 -7.28 -17.02 -27.95
N ARG A 546 -7.44 -16.61 -29.21
CA ARG A 546 -8.30 -17.32 -30.15
C ARG A 546 -7.88 -18.77 -30.40
N LYS A 547 -6.58 -19.06 -30.31
CA LYS A 547 -6.04 -20.41 -30.50
C LYS A 547 -6.02 -21.25 -29.23
N GLY A 548 -5.72 -20.65 -28.09
CA GLY A 548 -5.38 -21.34 -26.86
C GLY A 548 -6.46 -21.34 -25.79
N THR A 549 -7.44 -20.42 -25.87
CA THR A 549 -8.45 -20.29 -24.82
C THR A 549 -9.86 -20.31 -25.39
N TYR A 550 -10.78 -20.81 -24.58
CA TYR A 550 -12.19 -20.92 -24.94
C TYR A 550 -13.07 -19.87 -24.25
N THR A 551 -12.71 -19.50 -23.02
CA THR A 551 -13.53 -18.66 -22.12
C THR A 551 -13.05 -17.22 -22.05
N VAL A 552 -11.79 -16.95 -22.39
CA VAL A 552 -11.14 -15.65 -22.27
C VAL A 552 -10.69 -15.12 -23.61
N GLY A 553 -10.87 -13.84 -23.83
CA GLY A 553 -10.39 -13.10 -24.99
C GLY A 553 -9.98 -11.68 -24.61
N ILE A 554 -9.33 -11.00 -25.53
CA ILE A 554 -8.86 -9.62 -25.36
C ILE A 554 -9.97 -8.63 -24.95
N SER A 555 -11.22 -8.93 -25.30
CA SER A 555 -12.40 -8.11 -24.97
C SER A 555 -12.80 -8.15 -23.49
N ASN A 556 -12.23 -9.06 -22.70
CA ASN A 556 -12.54 -9.18 -21.27
C ASN A 556 -11.77 -8.18 -20.40
N TYR A 557 -10.66 -7.62 -20.90
CA TYR A 557 -9.80 -6.72 -20.13
C TYR A 557 -10.29 -5.28 -20.00
N PRO A 558 -10.93 -4.65 -21.02
CA PRO A 558 -11.19 -3.23 -20.99
C PRO A 558 -12.13 -2.79 -19.87
N VAL A 559 -11.66 -1.87 -19.04
CA VAL A 559 -12.47 -1.15 -18.06
C VAL A 559 -13.23 -0.03 -18.76
N ARG A 560 -14.55 -0.01 -18.59
CA ARG A 560 -15.43 0.98 -19.21
C ARG A 560 -15.27 2.36 -18.57
N GLU A 561 -15.49 3.42 -19.37
CA GLU A 561 -15.28 4.82 -18.94
C GLU A 561 -16.10 5.22 -17.71
N TYR A 562 -17.34 4.73 -17.59
CA TYR A 562 -18.21 5.08 -16.47
C TYR A 562 -17.72 4.53 -15.11
N LEU A 563 -16.83 3.53 -15.11
CA LEU A 563 -16.24 2.97 -13.89
C LEU A 563 -15.06 3.80 -13.36
N ALA A 564 -14.63 4.80 -14.09
CA ALA A 564 -13.57 5.71 -13.69
C ALA A 564 -14.03 7.17 -13.83
N PRO A 565 -14.98 7.61 -13.00
CA PRO A 565 -15.44 9.02 -13.02
C PRO A 565 -14.30 9.93 -12.57
N HIS A 566 -14.29 11.16 -13.11
CA HIS A 566 -13.26 12.15 -12.84
C HIS A 566 -11.83 11.63 -13.05
N PRO A 567 -11.54 11.10 -14.26
CA PRO A 567 -10.27 10.46 -14.53
C PRO A 567 -9.12 11.44 -14.43
N MET A 568 -8.03 10.98 -13.84
CA MET A 568 -6.73 11.62 -13.96
C MET A 568 -5.80 10.68 -14.70
N VAL A 569 -5.59 10.95 -15.97
CA VAL A 569 -4.73 10.13 -16.84
C VAL A 569 -3.33 10.72 -16.87
N ILE A 570 -2.34 9.89 -16.55
CA ILE A 570 -0.94 10.24 -16.65
C ILE A 570 -0.40 9.70 -17.97
N ASP A 571 -0.24 10.57 -18.95
CA ASP A 571 0.38 10.21 -20.22
C ASP A 571 1.89 10.01 -20.06
N VAL A 572 2.40 8.91 -20.58
CA VAL A 572 3.82 8.58 -20.64
C VAL A 572 4.21 8.38 -22.09
N ASP A 573 4.95 9.33 -22.63
CA ASP A 573 5.54 9.20 -23.97
C ASP A 573 6.83 8.39 -23.82
N VAL A 574 6.84 7.19 -24.41
CA VAL A 574 8.00 6.31 -24.39
C VAL A 574 9.02 6.84 -25.38
N GLU A 575 10.18 7.24 -24.89
CA GLU A 575 11.30 7.68 -25.74
C GLU A 575 11.94 6.44 -26.36
N ALA A 576 11.94 6.38 -27.71
CA ALA A 576 12.53 5.28 -28.48
C ALA A 576 14.06 5.22 -28.36
#